data_2e54518a055f0a0ffa3ac49c396afc5d
#
_entry.id   2e54518a055f0a0ffa3ac49c396afc5d
#
_cell.length_a   1.000
_cell.length_b   1.000
_cell.length_c   1.000
_cell.angle_alpha   90.00
_cell.angle_beta   90.00
_cell.angle_gamma   90.00
#
_symmetry.space_group_name_H-M   'P 1'
#
loop_
_entity.id
_entity.type
_entity.pdbx_description
1 polymer ?
#
loop_
_entity_poly.entity_id
_entity_poly.type
_entity_poly.pdbx_seq_one_letter_code
_entity_poly.pdbx_strand_id
1 'polypeptide(L)'
;MRAKILTTLLFGFGFGSFSHADVIGAKADLSYWNFNGYSQNSSLKHDLDRQGTAQLSVAFEHPVPLLPNAKIKYVNLDSNSEQSTPLNASEIELKNIDYILYYELLDTVVHADVGAGLSNLDGTVKHLNSGAFTEYNLDEYAPLLYATAGVKLPCTGLSAKAEAVYSHGSDSKKTDLQAELQYDFIDSLLVDVGAKIGYRMMQVDFEQDQRPDLQLEFKGPYIGLDVHF
;
A
#
# COMPACT_ATOMS: atom_id res chain seq x y z
N MET A 1 -54.02 -1.41 18.96
CA MET A 1 -53.45 -2.24 17.91
C MET A 1 -52.60 -1.36 17.00
N ARG A 2 -51.27 -1.44 17.09
CA ARG A 2 -50.33 -0.67 16.25
C ARG A 2 -49.65 -1.68 15.33
N ALA A 3 -49.96 -1.62 14.04
CA ALA A 3 -49.33 -2.43 13.00
C ALA A 3 -47.87 -1.92 12.78
N LYS A 4 -46.87 -2.79 12.93
CA LYS A 4 -45.49 -2.56 12.54
C LYS A 4 -45.36 -2.94 11.06
N ILE A 5 -45.13 -1.96 10.21
CA ILE A 5 -44.75 -2.18 8.81
C ILE A 5 -43.27 -2.52 8.78
N LEU A 6 -42.96 -3.78 8.46
CA LEU A 6 -41.60 -4.27 8.26
C LEU A 6 -41.26 -4.03 6.77
N THR A 7 -40.45 -3.00 6.50
CA THR A 7 -40.00 -2.71 5.14
C THR A 7 -38.80 -3.63 4.85
N THR A 8 -39.01 -4.67 4.07
CA THR A 8 -37.99 -5.56 3.55
C THR A 8 -37.30 -4.86 2.37
N LEU A 9 -36.05 -4.42 2.59
CA LEU A 9 -35.19 -3.96 1.49
C LEU A 9 -34.70 -5.20 0.73
N LEU A 10 -35.31 -5.47 -0.43
CA LEU A 10 -34.74 -6.42 -1.40
C LEU A 10 -33.55 -5.75 -2.09
N PHE A 11 -32.35 -6.17 -1.74
CA PHE A 11 -31.18 -5.94 -2.57
C PHE A 11 -31.29 -6.83 -3.81
N GLY A 12 -31.79 -6.26 -4.90
CA GLY A 12 -31.72 -6.88 -6.21
C GLY A 12 -30.28 -6.83 -6.71
N PHE A 13 -29.55 -7.94 -6.62
CA PHE A 13 -28.32 -8.13 -7.38
C PHE A 13 -28.72 -8.22 -8.87
N GLY A 14 -28.73 -7.06 -9.54
CA GLY A 14 -28.77 -7.02 -10.99
C GLY A 14 -27.43 -7.56 -11.51
N PHE A 15 -27.43 -8.77 -12.08
CA PHE A 15 -26.34 -9.22 -12.94
C PHE A 15 -26.34 -8.32 -14.18
N GLY A 16 -25.58 -7.24 -14.12
CA GLY A 16 -25.28 -6.39 -15.26
C GLY A 16 -24.52 -7.23 -16.29
N SER A 17 -24.97 -7.17 -17.50
CA SER A 17 -24.39 -7.83 -18.66
C SER A 17 -22.94 -7.39 -18.80
N PHE A 18 -21.99 -8.29 -18.59
CA PHE A 18 -20.59 -8.12 -18.93
C PHE A 18 -20.48 -8.08 -20.45
N SER A 19 -20.37 -6.90 -21.00
CA SER A 19 -20.15 -6.65 -22.42
C SER A 19 -18.97 -5.69 -22.58
N HIS A 20 -17.79 -6.17 -22.22
CA HIS A 20 -16.56 -5.77 -22.85
C HIS A 20 -15.71 -7.04 -22.95
N ALA A 21 -15.19 -7.32 -24.16
CA ALA A 21 -14.11 -8.27 -24.32
C ALA A 21 -12.88 -7.60 -23.66
N ASP A 22 -12.68 -7.87 -22.39
CA ASP A 22 -11.49 -7.42 -21.68
C ASP A 22 -10.29 -8.01 -22.39
N VAL A 23 -9.56 -7.14 -23.04
CA VAL A 23 -8.22 -7.41 -23.54
C VAL A 23 -7.33 -7.58 -22.30
N ILE A 24 -6.37 -8.48 -22.33
CA ILE A 24 -5.32 -8.57 -21.32
C ILE A 24 -4.79 -7.17 -21.05
N GLY A 25 -4.96 -6.69 -19.81
CA GLY A 25 -4.52 -5.37 -19.37
C GLY A 25 -3.23 -5.45 -18.55
N ALA A 26 -2.40 -4.44 -18.68
CA ALA A 26 -1.24 -4.25 -17.82
C ALA A 26 -1.24 -2.83 -17.26
N LYS A 27 -1.10 -2.71 -15.94
CA LYS A 27 -0.98 -1.42 -15.25
C LYS A 27 0.42 -1.30 -14.67
N ALA A 28 1.05 -0.15 -14.85
CA ALA A 28 2.34 0.16 -14.25
C ALA A 28 2.27 1.54 -13.57
N ASP A 29 2.74 1.60 -12.36
CA ASP A 29 2.83 2.80 -11.56
C ASP A 29 4.26 3.03 -11.11
N LEU A 30 4.73 4.25 -11.28
CA LEU A 30 6.00 4.72 -10.76
C LEU A 30 5.79 6.03 -10.03
N SER A 31 6.13 6.08 -8.75
CA SER A 31 5.94 7.25 -7.93
C SER A 31 7.20 7.55 -7.12
N TYR A 32 7.41 8.83 -6.80
CA TYR A 32 8.42 9.30 -5.87
C TYR A 32 7.76 9.70 -4.55
N TRP A 33 8.07 8.97 -3.50
CA TRP A 33 7.54 9.18 -2.15
C TRP A 33 8.55 9.93 -1.29
N ASN A 34 8.15 11.11 -0.82
CA ASN A 34 8.93 11.90 0.13
C ASN A 34 8.36 11.69 1.52
N PHE A 35 9.07 10.96 2.36
CA PHE A 35 8.58 10.56 3.67
C PHE A 35 9.48 11.07 4.80
N ASN A 36 8.91 11.15 5.98
CA ASN A 36 9.56 11.16 7.29
C ASN A 36 8.83 10.19 8.20
N GLY A 37 9.25 10.08 9.44
CA GLY A 37 8.59 9.17 10.38
C GLY A 37 9.35 9.05 11.66
N TYR A 38 9.22 7.90 12.30
CA TYR A 38 9.97 7.60 13.50
C TYR A 38 10.28 6.10 13.60
N SER A 39 11.30 5.82 14.40
CA SER A 39 11.65 4.49 14.89
C SER A 39 11.56 4.50 16.39
N GLN A 40 10.75 3.65 16.99
CA GLN A 40 10.51 3.59 18.42
C GLN A 40 10.69 2.16 18.92
N ASN A 41 11.55 2.00 19.93
CA ASN A 41 11.53 0.80 20.76
C ASN A 41 10.92 1.13 22.13
N SER A 42 10.70 0.16 22.99
CA SER A 42 9.99 0.30 24.29
C SER A 42 10.42 1.49 25.16
N SER A 43 11.59 2.05 24.95
CA SER A 43 12.20 3.07 25.81
C SER A 43 12.52 4.38 25.12
N LEU A 44 12.68 4.41 23.82
CA LEU A 44 13.17 5.58 23.11
C LEU A 44 12.56 5.68 21.71
N LYS A 45 12.18 6.91 21.35
CA LYS A 45 11.71 7.29 20.03
C LYS A 45 12.79 8.12 19.33
N HIS A 46 13.11 7.73 18.11
CA HIS A 46 13.97 8.47 17.20
C HIS A 46 13.14 8.98 16.02
N ASP A 47 13.07 10.28 15.87
CA ASP A 47 12.51 10.86 14.66
C ASP A 47 13.49 10.64 13.48
N LEU A 48 12.95 10.32 12.32
CA LEU A 48 13.72 9.98 11.13
C LEU A 48 13.85 11.19 10.22
N ASP A 49 15.02 11.32 9.61
CA ASP A 49 15.28 12.31 8.57
C ASP A 49 14.28 12.16 7.41
N ARG A 50 13.95 13.31 6.83
CA ARG A 50 13.14 13.32 5.60
C ARG A 50 13.93 12.70 4.46
N GLN A 51 13.38 11.67 3.87
CA GLN A 51 13.96 10.91 2.76
C GLN A 51 13.01 10.85 1.57
N GLY A 52 13.55 10.48 0.42
CA GLY A 52 12.78 10.26 -0.79
C GLY A 52 13.16 8.93 -1.43
N THR A 53 12.15 8.18 -1.84
CA THR A 53 12.32 6.88 -2.48
C THR A 53 11.39 6.69 -3.68
N ALA A 54 11.81 5.86 -4.63
CA ALA A 54 10.94 5.38 -5.68
C ALA A 54 10.07 4.22 -5.17
N GLN A 55 8.80 4.25 -5.51
CA GLN A 55 7.89 3.13 -5.35
C GLN A 55 7.37 2.69 -6.72
N LEU A 56 7.30 1.38 -6.93
CA LEU A 56 6.88 0.76 -8.16
C LEU A 56 5.71 -0.18 -7.89
N SER A 57 4.73 -0.19 -8.79
CA SER A 57 3.67 -1.18 -8.80
C SER A 57 3.41 -1.62 -10.24
N VAL A 58 3.26 -2.92 -10.44
CA VAL A 58 2.87 -3.51 -11.73
C VAL A 58 1.71 -4.46 -11.48
N ALA A 59 0.65 -4.33 -12.27
CA ALA A 59 -0.47 -5.24 -12.23
C ALA A 59 -0.74 -5.83 -13.62
N PHE A 60 -1.20 -7.06 -13.61
CA PHE A 60 -1.64 -7.81 -14.78
C PHE A 60 -3.10 -8.22 -14.58
N GLU A 61 -3.95 -7.80 -15.51
CA GLU A 61 -5.38 -8.05 -15.52
C GLU A 61 -5.75 -8.95 -16.69
N HIS A 62 -6.76 -9.78 -16.49
CA HIS A 62 -7.17 -10.74 -17.52
C HIS A 62 -8.68 -10.98 -17.50
N PRO A 63 -9.28 -11.28 -18.67
CA PRO A 63 -10.73 -11.45 -18.80
C PRO A 63 -11.24 -12.82 -18.35
N VAL A 64 -10.39 -13.70 -17.82
CA VAL A 64 -10.82 -15.06 -17.46
C VAL A 64 -11.60 -15.02 -16.15
N PRO A 65 -12.90 -15.31 -16.13
CA PRO A 65 -13.71 -15.31 -14.92
C PRO A 65 -13.15 -16.25 -13.85
N LEU A 66 -13.26 -15.86 -12.57
CA LEU A 66 -12.82 -16.64 -11.40
C LEU A 66 -11.29 -16.78 -11.23
N LEU A 67 -10.49 -16.33 -12.17
CA LEU A 67 -9.04 -16.23 -11.98
C LEU A 67 -8.73 -14.84 -11.40
N PRO A 68 -7.95 -14.71 -10.32
CA PRO A 68 -7.60 -13.41 -9.76
C PRO A 68 -6.57 -12.68 -10.63
N ASN A 69 -6.67 -11.37 -10.72
CA ASN A 69 -5.63 -10.50 -11.24
C ASN A 69 -4.39 -10.55 -10.32
N ALA A 70 -3.22 -10.19 -10.85
CA ALA A 70 -1.96 -10.21 -10.10
C ALA A 70 -1.35 -8.81 -10.04
N LYS A 71 -0.79 -8.45 -8.87
CA LYS A 71 -0.11 -7.17 -8.65
C LYS A 71 1.14 -7.39 -7.82
N ILE A 72 2.21 -6.69 -8.17
CA ILE A 72 3.44 -6.62 -7.38
C ILE A 72 3.68 -5.16 -7.03
N LYS A 73 3.95 -4.88 -5.75
CA LYS A 73 4.36 -3.55 -5.26
C LYS A 73 5.76 -3.66 -4.67
N TYR A 74 6.59 -2.64 -4.90
CA TYR A 74 7.94 -2.56 -4.38
C TYR A 74 8.22 -1.16 -3.82
N VAL A 75 8.87 -1.11 -2.67
CA VAL A 75 9.43 0.11 -2.08
C VAL A 75 10.67 -0.20 -1.27
N ASN A 76 11.65 0.70 -1.33
CA ASN A 76 12.84 0.69 -0.48
C ASN A 76 12.76 1.84 0.55
N LEU A 77 13.04 1.55 1.82
CA LEU A 77 12.88 2.48 2.94
C LEU A 77 14.20 2.59 3.68
N ASP A 78 15.08 3.44 3.14
CA ASP A 78 16.36 3.74 3.79
C ASP A 78 16.25 5.07 4.53
N SER A 79 16.54 5.09 5.82
CA SER A 79 16.47 6.31 6.63
C SER A 79 17.36 6.25 7.86
N ASN A 80 17.77 7.41 8.32
CA ASN A 80 18.57 7.61 9.52
C ASN A 80 17.83 8.53 10.50
N SER A 81 18.18 8.49 11.78
CA SER A 81 17.63 9.43 12.77
C SER A 81 18.14 10.86 12.54
N GLU A 82 17.22 11.84 12.65
CA GLU A 82 17.50 13.28 12.50
C GLU A 82 18.62 13.78 13.45
N GLN A 83 18.65 13.22 14.67
CA GLN A 83 19.60 13.58 15.69
C GLN A 83 20.44 12.36 16.05
N SER A 84 21.47 12.11 15.26
CA SER A 84 22.47 11.10 15.59
C SER A 84 23.51 11.67 16.55
N THR A 85 23.72 10.98 17.66
CA THR A 85 24.79 11.26 18.61
C THR A 85 25.67 10.02 18.78
N PRO A 86 26.90 10.12 19.34
CA PRO A 86 27.72 8.96 19.61
C PRO A 86 27.08 7.91 20.55
N LEU A 87 25.96 8.25 21.20
CA LEU A 87 25.26 7.39 22.16
C LEU A 87 23.85 7.02 21.71
N ASN A 88 23.26 7.76 20.76
CA ASN A 88 21.89 7.55 20.30
C ASN A 88 21.79 7.77 18.78
N ALA A 89 21.40 6.74 18.06
CA ALA A 89 21.19 6.78 16.61
C ALA A 89 20.25 5.64 16.18
N SER A 90 19.60 5.82 15.05
CA SER A 90 18.85 4.76 14.36
C SER A 90 19.21 4.79 12.88
N GLU A 91 19.45 3.63 12.30
CA GLU A 91 19.67 3.41 10.88
C GLU A 91 18.71 2.33 10.40
N ILE A 92 18.01 2.61 9.33
CA ILE A 92 16.99 1.72 8.76
C ILE A 92 17.34 1.46 7.31
N GLU A 93 17.47 0.20 6.95
CA GLU A 93 17.58 -0.30 5.58
C GLU A 93 16.53 -1.38 5.42
N LEU A 94 15.39 -1.07 4.80
CA LEU A 94 14.23 -1.95 4.72
C LEU A 94 13.66 -1.98 3.32
N LYS A 95 13.43 -3.15 2.77
CA LYS A 95 12.73 -3.39 1.50
C LYS A 95 11.39 -4.06 1.76
N ASN A 96 10.37 -3.63 1.04
CA ASN A 96 9.09 -4.30 1.05
C ASN A 96 8.66 -4.66 -0.37
N ILE A 97 8.28 -5.93 -0.55
CA ILE A 97 7.66 -6.44 -1.76
C ILE A 97 6.34 -7.08 -1.40
N ASP A 98 5.26 -6.62 -2.00
CA ASP A 98 3.92 -7.22 -1.85
C ASP A 98 3.54 -7.95 -3.14
N TYR A 99 3.24 -9.24 -3.04
CA TYR A 99 2.69 -10.10 -4.09
C TYR A 99 1.20 -10.28 -3.82
N ILE A 100 0.35 -9.73 -4.68
CA ILE A 100 -1.09 -9.61 -4.44
C ILE A 100 -1.85 -10.32 -5.56
N LEU A 101 -2.81 -11.14 -5.19
CA LEU A 101 -3.86 -11.65 -6.07
C LEU A 101 -5.16 -10.97 -5.68
N TYR A 102 -5.89 -10.36 -6.64
CA TYR A 102 -7.07 -9.57 -6.35
C TYR A 102 -8.19 -9.78 -7.35
N TYR A 103 -9.41 -9.48 -6.90
CA TYR A 103 -10.61 -9.44 -7.72
C TYR A 103 -11.18 -8.03 -7.75
N GLU A 104 -11.56 -7.58 -8.92
CA GLU A 104 -12.34 -6.36 -9.13
C GLU A 104 -13.80 -6.65 -8.78
N LEU A 105 -14.29 -6.05 -7.70
CA LEU A 105 -15.69 -6.18 -7.27
C LEU A 105 -16.60 -5.19 -7.97
N LEU A 106 -16.08 -4.00 -8.24
CA LEU A 106 -16.74 -2.93 -8.95
C LEU A 106 -15.73 -2.29 -9.91
N ASP A 107 -16.13 -2.12 -11.15
CA ASP A 107 -15.34 -1.44 -12.17
C ASP A 107 -16.27 -0.58 -13.06
N THR A 108 -16.70 0.55 -12.50
CA THR A 108 -17.54 1.54 -13.18
C THR A 108 -17.08 2.96 -12.83
N VAL A 109 -17.98 3.88 -12.53
CA VAL A 109 -17.68 5.18 -11.92
C VAL A 109 -17.07 5.02 -10.53
N VAL A 110 -17.50 3.99 -9.81
CA VAL A 110 -16.88 3.53 -8.56
C VAL A 110 -16.14 2.23 -8.86
N HIS A 111 -14.91 2.14 -8.44
CA HIS A 111 -14.13 0.90 -8.48
C HIS A 111 -13.81 0.43 -7.06
N ALA A 112 -13.75 -0.88 -6.88
CA ALA A 112 -13.38 -1.50 -5.63
C ALA A 112 -12.78 -2.88 -5.88
N ASP A 113 -11.59 -3.12 -5.33
CA ASP A 113 -10.90 -4.39 -5.42
C ASP A 113 -10.62 -4.95 -4.03
N VAL A 114 -10.60 -6.26 -3.93
CA VAL A 114 -10.16 -6.96 -2.72
C VAL A 114 -9.23 -8.09 -3.11
N GLY A 115 -8.26 -8.36 -2.24
CA GLY A 115 -7.26 -9.36 -2.53
C GLY A 115 -6.57 -9.90 -1.30
N ALA A 116 -5.73 -10.88 -1.55
CA ALA A 116 -4.84 -11.47 -0.57
C ALA A 116 -3.52 -11.84 -1.24
N GLY A 117 -2.49 -12.08 -0.44
CA GLY A 117 -1.18 -12.41 -0.98
C GLY A 117 -0.12 -12.60 0.08
N LEU A 118 1.12 -12.29 -0.29
CA LEU A 118 2.27 -12.36 0.59
C LEU A 118 3.01 -11.03 0.57
N SER A 119 3.38 -10.54 1.74
CA SER A 119 4.29 -9.41 1.93
C SER A 119 5.65 -9.96 2.33
N ASN A 120 6.69 -9.56 1.63
CA ASN A 120 8.07 -9.80 2.04
C ASN A 120 8.65 -8.50 2.60
N LEU A 121 9.13 -8.57 3.84
CA LEU A 121 9.91 -7.53 4.50
C LEU A 121 11.33 -8.05 4.68
N ASP A 122 12.31 -7.40 4.06
CA ASP A 122 13.72 -7.75 4.12
C ASP A 122 14.55 -6.53 4.47
N GLY A 123 15.47 -6.65 5.44
CA GLY A 123 16.37 -5.56 5.80
C GLY A 123 16.90 -5.61 7.21
N THR A 124 17.46 -4.48 7.62
CA THR A 124 18.11 -4.32 8.93
C THR A 124 17.70 -3.00 9.57
N VAL A 125 17.40 -3.04 10.86
CA VAL A 125 17.20 -1.85 11.68
C VAL A 125 18.22 -1.87 12.80
N LYS A 126 19.05 -0.83 12.87
CA LYS A 126 20.09 -0.66 13.90
C LYS A 126 19.68 0.46 14.84
N HIS A 127 19.66 0.17 16.12
CA HIS A 127 19.41 1.13 17.18
C HIS A 127 20.63 1.22 18.09
N LEU A 128 21.12 2.43 18.30
CA LEU A 128 22.05 2.77 19.36
C LEU A 128 21.33 3.58 20.42
N ASN A 129 21.23 3.04 21.62
CA ASN A 129 20.55 3.67 22.75
C ASN A 129 21.47 3.69 23.98
N SER A 130 21.87 4.89 24.44
CA SER A 130 22.77 5.09 25.57
C SER A 130 24.06 4.27 25.49
N GLY A 131 24.57 4.08 24.26
CA GLY A 131 25.75 3.27 23.98
C GLY A 131 25.49 1.76 23.87
N ALA A 132 24.26 1.29 24.09
CA ALA A 132 23.86 -0.08 23.82
C ALA A 132 23.41 -0.23 22.37
N PHE A 133 24.00 -1.17 21.66
CA PHE A 133 23.68 -1.47 20.26
C PHE A 133 22.67 -2.62 20.17
N THR A 134 21.62 -2.42 19.40
CA THR A 134 20.62 -3.45 19.07
C THR A 134 20.42 -3.48 17.56
N GLU A 135 20.47 -4.66 16.97
CA GLU A 135 20.22 -4.88 15.55
C GLU A 135 19.06 -5.84 15.37
N TYR A 136 18.11 -5.44 14.53
CA TYR A 136 16.96 -6.25 14.09
C TYR A 136 17.21 -6.64 12.64
N ASN A 137 17.33 -7.94 12.39
CA ASN A 137 17.41 -8.49 11.04
C ASN A 137 16.05 -9.06 10.66
N LEU A 138 15.60 -8.73 9.48
CA LEU A 138 14.30 -9.05 8.93
C LEU A 138 14.47 -9.78 7.62
N ASP A 139 13.81 -10.90 7.47
CA ASP A 139 13.61 -11.64 6.22
C ASP A 139 12.35 -12.49 6.44
N GLU A 140 11.20 -11.86 6.31
CA GLU A 140 9.93 -12.51 6.62
C GLU A 140 8.94 -12.41 5.46
N TYR A 141 8.27 -13.52 5.19
CA TYR A 141 7.08 -13.60 4.34
C TYR A 141 5.85 -13.71 5.21
N ALA A 142 4.99 -12.71 5.17
CA ALA A 142 3.74 -12.66 5.92
C ALA A 142 2.52 -12.68 4.99
N PRO A 143 1.44 -13.40 5.32
CA PRO A 143 0.19 -13.28 4.58
C PRO A 143 -0.32 -11.85 4.65
N LEU A 144 -0.87 -11.36 3.54
CA LEU A 144 -1.44 -10.02 3.46
C LEU A 144 -2.90 -10.03 2.99
N LEU A 145 -3.63 -9.00 3.40
CA LEU A 145 -4.92 -8.61 2.88
C LEU A 145 -4.77 -7.27 2.14
N TYR A 146 -5.49 -7.13 1.04
CA TYR A 146 -5.47 -5.99 0.15
C TYR A 146 -6.88 -5.49 -0.12
N ALA A 147 -7.07 -4.19 -0.12
CA ALA A 147 -8.30 -3.56 -0.54
C ALA A 147 -8.02 -2.21 -1.21
N THR A 148 -8.78 -1.89 -2.24
CA THR A 148 -8.82 -0.55 -2.82
C THR A 148 -10.26 -0.12 -3.06
N ALA A 149 -10.47 1.19 -3.02
CA ALA A 149 -11.72 1.81 -3.41
C ALA A 149 -11.44 3.17 -4.03
N GLY A 150 -12.21 3.54 -5.04
CA GLY A 150 -12.07 4.83 -5.68
C GLY A 150 -13.27 5.25 -6.51
N VAL A 151 -13.17 6.44 -7.05
CA VAL A 151 -14.20 7.04 -7.91
C VAL A 151 -13.51 7.74 -9.07
N LYS A 152 -14.02 7.49 -10.29
CA LYS A 152 -13.63 8.17 -11.52
C LYS A 152 -14.72 9.17 -11.91
N LEU A 153 -14.35 10.45 -12.01
CA LEU A 153 -15.31 11.50 -12.39
C LEU A 153 -15.52 11.48 -13.90
N PRO A 154 -16.72 11.15 -14.39
CA PRO A 154 -16.97 11.03 -15.84
C PRO A 154 -16.66 12.34 -16.59
N CYS A 155 -16.05 12.22 -17.77
CA CYS A 155 -15.74 13.33 -18.67
C CYS A 155 -14.73 14.37 -18.13
N THR A 156 -14.02 14.08 -17.05
CA THR A 156 -13.04 15.01 -16.49
C THR A 156 -11.60 14.52 -16.51
N GLY A 157 -11.38 13.20 -16.67
CA GLY A 157 -10.08 12.57 -16.47
C GLY A 157 -9.62 12.51 -15.01
N LEU A 158 -10.42 13.01 -14.05
CA LEU A 158 -10.07 13.01 -12.64
C LEU A 158 -10.58 11.76 -11.94
N SER A 159 -9.72 11.19 -11.10
CA SER A 159 -10.09 10.09 -10.19
C SER A 159 -9.49 10.29 -8.81
N ALA A 160 -10.12 9.66 -7.82
CA ALA A 160 -9.61 9.56 -6.46
C ALA A 160 -9.61 8.10 -6.03
N LYS A 161 -8.54 7.65 -5.39
CA LYS A 161 -8.39 6.26 -4.95
C LYS A 161 -7.78 6.21 -3.55
N ALA A 162 -8.25 5.24 -2.76
CA ALA A 162 -7.62 4.84 -1.50
C ALA A 162 -7.24 3.35 -1.59
N GLU A 163 -6.10 2.99 -1.05
CA GLU A 163 -5.57 1.63 -1.01
C GLU A 163 -5.12 1.30 0.40
N ALA A 164 -5.39 0.08 0.84
CA ALA A 164 -4.99 -0.45 2.13
C ALA A 164 -4.37 -1.84 1.96
N VAL A 165 -3.20 -2.05 2.59
CA VAL A 165 -2.57 -3.35 2.72
C VAL A 165 -2.32 -3.60 4.21
N TYR A 166 -2.71 -4.78 4.67
CA TYR A 166 -2.43 -5.25 6.01
C TYR A 166 -1.77 -6.61 5.94
N SER A 167 -0.63 -6.78 6.59
CA SER A 167 0.02 -8.10 6.73
C SER A 167 0.34 -8.40 8.19
N HIS A 168 0.31 -9.68 8.53
CA HIS A 168 0.62 -10.15 9.87
C HIS A 168 1.35 -11.48 9.75
N GLY A 169 2.61 -11.47 10.17
CA GLY A 169 3.50 -12.63 10.23
C GLY A 169 3.74 -13.10 11.65
N SER A 170 4.82 -13.86 11.83
CA SER A 170 5.22 -14.37 13.15
C SER A 170 5.87 -13.29 14.00
N ASP A 171 6.71 -12.47 13.36
CA ASP A 171 7.58 -11.49 14.02
C ASP A 171 7.29 -10.06 13.58
N SER A 172 6.40 -9.88 12.58
CA SER A 172 6.07 -8.57 12.05
C SER A 172 4.60 -8.38 11.73
N LYS A 173 4.16 -7.13 11.84
CA LYS A 173 2.84 -6.66 11.42
C LYS A 173 3.02 -5.37 10.64
N LYS A 174 2.42 -5.30 9.45
CA LYS A 174 2.47 -4.11 8.60
C LYS A 174 1.07 -3.59 8.30
N THR A 175 0.92 -2.28 8.36
CA THR A 175 -0.24 -1.54 7.85
C THR A 175 0.26 -0.48 6.87
N ASP A 176 -0.24 -0.49 5.64
CA ASP A 176 0.13 0.45 4.58
C ASP A 176 -1.15 1.06 3.99
N LEU A 177 -1.30 2.36 4.13
CA LEU A 177 -2.45 3.12 3.68
C LEU A 177 -2.01 4.19 2.69
N GLN A 178 -2.72 4.30 1.57
CA GLN A 178 -2.48 5.32 0.55
C GLN A 178 -3.80 5.96 0.15
N ALA A 179 -3.74 7.26 -0.15
CA ALA A 179 -4.85 7.99 -0.76
C ALA A 179 -4.28 8.91 -1.84
N GLU A 180 -4.89 8.93 -3.02
CA GLU A 180 -4.39 9.66 -4.18
C GLU A 180 -5.50 10.33 -4.99
N LEU A 181 -5.11 11.39 -5.68
CA LEU A 181 -5.85 12.02 -6.77
C LEU A 181 -5.03 11.82 -8.04
N GLN A 182 -5.67 11.40 -9.11
CA GLN A 182 -5.07 11.17 -10.42
C GLN A 182 -5.79 12.00 -11.49
N TYR A 183 -5.03 12.45 -12.46
CA TYR A 183 -5.52 13.10 -13.67
C TYR A 183 -4.97 12.38 -14.90
N ASP A 184 -5.87 11.74 -15.67
CA ASP A 184 -5.55 11.07 -16.91
C ASP A 184 -5.50 12.12 -18.04
N PHE A 185 -4.31 12.35 -18.58
CA PHE A 185 -4.07 13.32 -19.64
C PHE A 185 -3.91 12.66 -21.02
N ILE A 186 -3.74 11.34 -21.08
CA ILE A 186 -3.90 10.52 -22.25
C ILE A 186 -4.95 9.47 -21.90
N ASP A 187 -6.03 9.45 -22.67
CA ASP A 187 -7.12 8.48 -22.56
C ASP A 187 -7.40 8.00 -23.98
N SER A 188 -6.90 6.83 -24.33
CA SER A 188 -7.03 6.23 -25.66
C SER A 188 -7.44 4.77 -25.57
N LEU A 189 -7.84 4.16 -26.70
CA LEU A 189 -8.23 2.75 -26.74
C LEU A 189 -7.09 1.76 -26.44
N LEU A 190 -5.85 2.20 -26.44
CA LEU A 190 -4.68 1.33 -26.31
C LEU A 190 -3.84 1.66 -25.09
N VAL A 191 -3.86 2.90 -24.62
CA VAL A 191 -3.01 3.39 -23.54
C VAL A 191 -3.68 4.55 -22.84
N ASP A 192 -3.75 4.49 -21.53
CA ASP A 192 -4.10 5.59 -20.66
C ASP A 192 -2.87 5.99 -19.86
N VAL A 193 -2.60 7.29 -19.74
CA VAL A 193 -1.50 7.82 -18.95
C VAL A 193 -2.02 8.91 -18.03
N GLY A 194 -1.79 8.73 -16.74
CA GLY A 194 -2.20 9.65 -15.70
C GLY A 194 -1.03 10.13 -14.85
N ALA A 195 -1.15 11.36 -14.36
CA ALA A 195 -0.30 11.89 -13.30
C ALA A 195 -1.07 11.87 -11.98
N LYS A 196 -0.39 11.54 -10.89
CA LYS A 196 -1.01 11.43 -9.59
C LYS A 196 -0.25 12.11 -8.47
N ILE A 197 -0.99 12.54 -7.47
CA ILE A 197 -0.46 13.04 -6.21
C ILE A 197 -1.21 12.35 -5.08
N GLY A 198 -0.50 11.98 -4.04
CA GLY A 198 -1.11 11.27 -2.93
C GLY A 198 -0.36 11.42 -1.63
N TYR A 199 -0.88 10.74 -0.62
CA TYR A 199 -0.26 10.62 0.69
C TYR A 199 -0.25 9.15 1.11
N ARG A 200 0.89 8.67 1.62
CA ARG A 200 1.08 7.31 2.10
C ARG A 200 1.51 7.32 3.56
N MET A 201 0.99 6.37 4.31
CA MET A 201 1.42 6.05 5.66
C MET A 201 1.65 4.55 5.76
N MET A 202 2.84 4.17 6.15
CA MET A 202 3.23 2.78 6.36
C MET A 202 3.76 2.63 7.78
N GLN A 203 3.19 1.69 8.52
CA GLN A 203 3.61 1.31 9.87
C GLN A 203 4.04 -0.14 9.86
N VAL A 204 5.15 -0.42 10.53
CA VAL A 204 5.67 -1.78 10.72
C VAL A 204 6.00 -1.96 12.20
N ASP A 205 5.37 -2.94 12.82
CA ASP A 205 5.60 -3.33 14.20
C ASP A 205 6.34 -4.68 14.21
N PHE A 206 7.43 -4.77 14.96
CA PHE A 206 8.23 -5.99 15.13
C PHE A 206 8.15 -6.45 16.57
N GLU A 207 7.79 -7.73 16.75
CA GLU A 207 7.70 -8.41 18.03
C GLU A 207 8.60 -9.65 17.96
N GLN A 208 9.87 -9.53 18.38
CA GLN A 208 10.82 -10.64 18.38
C GLN A 208 11.10 -11.11 19.81
N ASP A 209 11.13 -12.43 20.01
CA ASP A 209 11.49 -13.04 21.31
C ASP A 209 12.83 -12.48 21.83
N GLN A 210 12.85 -12.11 23.12
CA GLN A 210 14.03 -11.59 23.83
C GLN A 210 14.59 -10.24 23.36
N ARG A 211 13.85 -9.49 22.51
CA ARG A 211 14.19 -8.13 22.09
C ARG A 211 13.05 -7.17 22.47
N PRO A 212 13.36 -5.89 22.68
CA PRO A 212 12.31 -4.88 22.81
C PRO A 212 11.49 -4.78 21.53
N ASP A 213 10.16 -4.61 21.66
CA ASP A 213 9.31 -4.35 20.51
C ASP A 213 9.79 -3.11 19.76
N LEU A 214 9.78 -3.18 18.44
CA LEU A 214 10.20 -2.10 17.56
C LEU A 214 9.03 -1.66 16.68
N GLN A 215 8.73 -0.37 16.69
CA GLN A 215 7.74 0.24 15.82
C GLN A 215 8.41 1.23 14.88
N LEU A 216 8.12 1.10 13.59
CA LEU A 216 8.53 2.02 12.53
C LEU A 216 7.29 2.67 11.92
N GLU A 217 7.31 3.97 11.73
CA GLU A 217 6.30 4.71 10.97
C GLU A 217 6.99 5.54 9.89
N PHE A 218 6.47 5.45 8.66
CA PHE A 218 6.87 6.24 7.50
C PHE A 218 5.63 6.90 6.91
N LYS A 219 5.66 8.21 6.71
CA LYS A 219 4.52 8.93 6.15
C LYS A 219 4.95 10.14 5.34
N GLY A 220 4.20 10.45 4.31
CA GLY A 220 4.47 11.64 3.49
C GLY A 220 3.76 11.65 2.16
N PRO A 221 3.85 12.78 1.46
CA PRO A 221 3.29 12.93 0.13
C PRO A 221 4.12 12.19 -0.92
N TYR A 222 3.47 11.79 -2.01
CA TYR A 222 4.10 11.27 -3.21
C TYR A 222 3.51 11.87 -4.47
N ILE A 223 4.29 11.84 -5.54
CA ILE A 223 3.84 12.15 -6.89
C ILE A 223 4.25 11.02 -7.81
N GLY A 224 3.49 10.77 -8.86
CA GLY A 224 3.78 9.66 -9.76
C GLY A 224 3.07 9.73 -11.08
N LEU A 225 3.38 8.72 -11.89
CA LEU A 225 2.74 8.43 -13.17
C LEU A 225 2.13 7.04 -13.09
N ASP A 226 0.97 6.91 -13.70
CA ASP A 226 0.27 5.66 -13.91
C ASP A 226 0.10 5.44 -15.41
N VAL A 227 0.32 4.22 -15.85
CA VAL A 227 0.15 3.82 -17.26
C VAL A 227 -0.66 2.54 -17.30
N HIS A 228 -1.72 2.54 -18.09
CA HIS A 228 -2.60 1.39 -18.31
C HIS A 228 -2.65 1.07 -19.80
N PHE A 229 -2.39 -0.22 -20.15
CA PHE A 229 -2.37 -0.75 -21.51
C PHE A 229 -3.52 -1.71 -21.74
#